data_d389dfb8d9716526cb2f3b60aec67c3b
#
_entry.id   d389dfb8d9716526cb2f3b60aec67c3b
#
_cell.length_a   1.000
_cell.length_b   1.000
_cell.length_c   1.000
_cell.angle_alpha   90.00
_cell.angle_beta   90.00
_cell.angle_gamma   90.00
#
_symmetry.space_group_name_H-M   'P 1'
#
loop_
_entity.id
_entity.type
_entity.pdbx_description
1 polymer ?
#
loop_
_entity_poly.entity_id
_entity_poly.type
_entity_poly.pdbx_seq_one_letter_code
_entity_poly.pdbx_strand_id
1 'polypeptide(L)'
;MQATEITKQAGQAGRESVSNRVVANRQIFVNLPVKDMQRSKTFFGALGFSFNPQFTNDQGACMVISENIYAMLLVEPFFQTFTGKPISDATKSTEVLVCLSCTSRAEVDDLVRKAVAAGGTAPNQPQDHGFMYGHGFEDPDGHIWELVYMEPGAVPPAA
;
A
#
# COMPACT_ATOMS: atom_id res chain seq x y z
N MET A 1 53.66 -52.45 13.40
CA MET A 1 53.56 -51.36 14.38
C MET A 1 52.78 -50.23 13.77
N GLN A 2 51.77 -49.81 14.43
CA GLN A 2 50.58 -49.13 13.92
C GLN A 2 50.87 -47.70 13.48
N ALA A 3 50.45 -47.35 12.29
CA ALA A 3 50.36 -46.00 11.78
C ALA A 3 48.99 -45.45 12.13
N THR A 4 48.98 -44.37 12.88
CA THR A 4 47.78 -43.70 13.34
C THR A 4 47.20 -42.78 12.23
N GLU A 5 46.03 -43.12 11.73
CA GLU A 5 45.26 -42.27 10.81
C GLU A 5 44.77 -41.02 11.57
N ILE A 6 45.19 -39.85 11.07
CA ILE A 6 44.64 -38.58 11.48
C ILE A 6 43.50 -38.24 10.51
N THR A 7 42.27 -38.47 10.96
CA THR A 7 41.09 -38.11 10.23
C THR A 7 40.90 -36.60 10.21
N LYS A 8 40.96 -36.01 9.03
CA LYS A 8 40.61 -34.61 8.78
C LYS A 8 39.12 -34.45 8.94
N GLN A 9 38.67 -33.88 10.03
CA GLN A 9 37.35 -33.29 10.12
C GLN A 9 37.37 -31.91 9.45
N ALA A 10 36.91 -31.83 8.22
CA ALA A 10 36.58 -30.58 7.58
C ALA A 10 35.28 -30.07 8.20
N GLY A 11 35.35 -28.95 8.89
CA GLY A 11 34.21 -28.26 9.44
C GLY A 11 33.25 -27.83 8.33
N GLN A 12 32.08 -28.41 8.32
CA GLN A 12 30.93 -27.83 7.64
C GLN A 12 30.51 -26.59 8.41
N ALA A 13 30.93 -25.43 7.89
CA ALA A 13 30.33 -24.17 8.28
C ALA A 13 28.87 -24.22 7.83
N GLY A 14 27.97 -24.36 8.78
CA GLY A 14 26.55 -24.31 8.55
C GLY A 14 26.20 -22.95 7.93
N ARG A 15 25.72 -22.97 6.69
CA ARG A 15 24.96 -21.87 6.13
C ARG A 15 23.70 -21.78 6.97
N GLU A 16 23.66 -20.88 7.93
CA GLU A 16 22.40 -20.44 8.51
C GLU A 16 21.56 -19.90 7.36
N SER A 17 20.57 -20.67 6.95
CA SER A 17 19.50 -20.17 6.11
C SER A 17 18.84 -19.04 6.91
N VAL A 18 18.96 -17.82 6.41
CA VAL A 18 18.16 -16.69 6.89
C VAL A 18 16.71 -17.11 6.64
N SER A 19 16.08 -17.67 7.68
CA SER A 19 14.67 -17.99 7.68
C SER A 19 13.95 -16.66 7.47
N ASN A 20 13.36 -16.50 6.30
CA ASN A 20 12.54 -15.34 5.96
C ASN A 20 11.28 -15.41 6.86
N ARG A 21 11.41 -14.91 8.07
CA ARG A 21 10.35 -14.94 9.09
C ARG A 21 9.30 -13.92 8.69
N VAL A 22 8.33 -14.35 7.89
CA VAL A 22 7.08 -13.62 7.75
C VAL A 22 6.39 -13.64 9.11
N VAL A 23 6.26 -12.48 9.75
CA VAL A 23 5.53 -12.35 11.01
C VAL A 23 4.05 -12.48 10.69
N ALA A 24 3.43 -13.56 11.17
CA ALA A 24 2.00 -13.73 11.07
C ALA A 24 1.27 -12.57 11.77
N ASN A 25 0.20 -12.07 11.16
CA ASN A 25 -0.67 -11.01 11.69
C ASN A 25 -0.01 -9.62 11.83
N ARG A 26 1.08 -9.35 11.15
CA ARG A 26 1.57 -7.97 11.06
C ARG A 26 0.58 -7.12 10.28
N GLN A 27 0.27 -5.94 10.82
CA GLN A 27 -0.58 -4.95 10.18
C GLN A 27 0.26 -3.82 9.62
N ILE A 28 -0.22 -3.18 8.57
CA ILE A 28 0.34 -1.95 8.05
C ILE A 28 -0.66 -0.81 8.18
N PHE A 29 -0.19 0.34 8.65
CA PHE A 29 -0.93 1.59 8.75
C PHE A 29 -0.16 2.66 7.98
N VAL A 30 -0.66 3.02 6.80
CA VAL A 30 -0.08 4.10 6.01
C VAL A 30 -0.72 5.41 6.46
N ASN A 31 0.07 6.33 7.01
CA ASN A 31 -0.43 7.62 7.47
C ASN A 31 -0.33 8.65 6.34
N LEU A 32 -1.44 9.28 6.01
CA LEU A 32 -1.54 10.28 4.95
C LEU A 32 -2.13 11.58 5.51
N PRO A 33 -1.50 12.75 5.27
CA PRO A 33 -2.05 14.02 5.69
C PRO A 33 -3.24 14.41 4.81
N VAL A 34 -4.29 14.93 5.43
CA VAL A 34 -5.48 15.44 4.73
C VAL A 34 -5.82 16.86 5.22
N LYS A 35 -6.34 17.69 4.32
CA LYS A 35 -6.75 19.04 4.66
C LYS A 35 -8.13 19.11 5.30
N ASP A 36 -9.04 18.23 4.85
CA ASP A 36 -10.42 18.18 5.31
C ASP A 36 -10.84 16.73 5.55
N MET A 37 -11.00 16.37 6.83
CA MET A 37 -11.35 15.01 7.24
C MET A 37 -12.69 14.56 6.69
N GLN A 38 -13.71 15.43 6.71
CA GLN A 38 -15.04 15.05 6.24
C GLN A 38 -15.06 14.84 4.72
N ARG A 39 -14.36 15.68 3.98
CA ARG A 39 -14.18 15.51 2.53
C ARG A 39 -13.51 14.18 2.21
N SER A 40 -12.43 13.84 2.90
CA SER A 40 -11.70 12.57 2.69
C SER A 40 -12.55 11.35 3.05
N LYS A 41 -13.27 11.39 4.17
CA LYS A 41 -14.19 10.30 4.54
C LYS A 41 -15.32 10.12 3.54
N THR A 42 -15.90 11.19 3.05
CA THR A 42 -16.94 11.14 2.01
C THR A 42 -16.39 10.56 0.71
N PHE A 43 -15.21 11.00 0.30
CA PHE A 43 -14.54 10.49 -0.90
C PHE A 43 -14.30 8.98 -0.83
N PHE A 44 -13.57 8.51 0.18
CA PHE A 44 -13.24 7.09 0.29
C PHE A 44 -14.46 6.21 0.60
N GLY A 45 -15.45 6.74 1.31
CA GLY A 45 -16.73 6.08 1.52
C GLY A 45 -17.49 5.83 0.20
N ALA A 46 -17.43 6.78 -0.73
CA ALA A 46 -18.02 6.63 -2.07
C ALA A 46 -17.31 5.55 -2.92
N LEU A 47 -16.05 5.26 -2.64
CA LEU A 47 -15.30 4.16 -3.27
C LEU A 47 -15.61 2.80 -2.63
N GLY A 48 -16.30 2.78 -1.50
CA GLY A 48 -16.67 1.56 -0.78
C GLY A 48 -15.80 1.22 0.42
N PHE A 49 -14.83 2.08 0.78
CA PHE A 49 -14.03 1.87 1.98
C PHE A 49 -14.82 2.23 3.24
N SER A 50 -14.60 1.46 4.29
CA SER A 50 -15.15 1.72 5.63
C SER A 50 -14.07 2.28 6.57
N PHE A 51 -14.53 2.85 7.69
CA PHE A 51 -13.66 3.40 8.72
C PHE A 51 -13.92 2.69 10.05
N ASN A 52 -12.85 2.35 10.77
CA ASN A 52 -12.97 1.77 12.09
C ASN A 52 -13.39 2.87 13.09
N PRO A 53 -14.60 2.80 13.69
CA PRO A 53 -15.11 3.84 14.55
C PRO A 53 -14.33 4.03 15.86
N GLN A 54 -13.63 2.99 16.32
CA GLN A 54 -12.82 3.06 17.55
C GLN A 54 -11.56 3.91 17.36
N PHE A 55 -11.08 4.04 16.12
CA PHE A 55 -9.87 4.79 15.76
C PHE A 55 -10.17 5.92 14.77
N THR A 56 -11.38 6.44 14.80
CA THR A 56 -11.83 7.54 13.92
C THR A 56 -12.46 8.66 14.75
N ASN A 57 -11.93 9.87 14.59
CA ASN A 57 -12.39 11.09 15.20
C ASN A 57 -12.15 12.29 14.26
N ASP A 58 -12.22 13.52 14.79
CA ASP A 58 -12.02 14.72 13.97
C ASP A 58 -10.57 14.95 13.51
N GLN A 59 -9.60 14.29 14.15
CA GLN A 59 -8.17 14.45 13.85
C GLN A 59 -7.62 13.33 12.99
N GLY A 60 -8.22 12.14 13.06
CA GLY A 60 -7.75 10.96 12.35
C GLY A 60 -8.88 10.00 12.03
N ALA A 61 -8.80 9.35 10.87
CA ALA A 61 -9.73 8.32 10.45
C ALA A 61 -8.98 7.06 10.01
N CYS A 62 -9.28 5.94 10.66
CA CYS A 62 -8.71 4.65 10.31
C CYS A 62 -9.50 4.01 9.18
N MET A 63 -9.04 4.18 7.96
CA MET A 63 -9.63 3.54 6.77
C MET A 63 -9.21 2.09 6.69
N VAL A 64 -10.20 1.20 6.62
CA VAL A 64 -9.99 -0.24 6.49
C VAL A 64 -9.86 -0.60 5.01
N ILE A 65 -8.69 -1.07 4.60
CA ILE A 65 -8.44 -1.54 3.23
C ILE A 65 -8.62 -3.05 3.15
N SER A 66 -8.04 -3.76 4.10
CA SER A 66 -8.21 -5.21 4.27
C SER A 66 -7.98 -5.61 5.73
N GLU A 67 -8.00 -6.90 6.01
CA GLU A 67 -7.82 -7.44 7.37
C GLU A 67 -6.55 -6.93 8.07
N ASN A 68 -5.47 -6.71 7.32
CA ASN A 68 -4.16 -6.31 7.87
C ASN A 68 -3.62 -5.02 7.27
N ILE A 69 -4.39 -4.31 6.43
CA ILE A 69 -3.95 -3.13 5.71
C ILE A 69 -4.90 -1.98 5.98
N TYR A 70 -4.35 -0.88 6.46
CA TYR A 70 -5.08 0.32 6.83
C TYR A 70 -4.39 1.57 6.29
N ALA A 71 -5.17 2.61 6.03
CA ALA A 71 -4.66 3.97 5.88
C ALA A 71 -5.21 4.84 7.00
N MET A 72 -4.31 5.55 7.67
CA MET A 72 -4.70 6.57 8.66
C MET A 72 -4.73 7.92 7.96
N LEU A 73 -5.92 8.44 7.74
CA LEU A 73 -6.08 9.80 7.25
C LEU A 73 -5.99 10.74 8.45
N LEU A 74 -5.00 11.61 8.46
CA LEU A 74 -4.73 12.50 9.59
C LEU A 74 -4.83 13.96 9.12
N VAL A 75 -5.57 14.81 9.84
CA VAL A 75 -5.54 16.24 9.52
C VAL A 75 -4.11 16.78 9.66
N GLU A 76 -3.70 17.69 8.78
CA GLU A 76 -2.31 18.18 8.71
C GLU A 76 -1.71 18.60 10.07
N PRO A 77 -2.41 19.35 10.93
CA PRO A 77 -1.87 19.69 12.25
C PRO A 77 -1.57 18.48 13.12
N PHE A 78 -2.40 17.44 13.05
CA PHE A 78 -2.18 16.21 13.80
C PHE A 78 -1.07 15.37 13.17
N PHE A 79 -1.03 15.24 11.85
CA PHE A 79 0.07 14.58 11.14
C PHE A 79 1.42 15.21 11.47
N GLN A 80 1.49 16.55 11.56
CA GLN A 80 2.72 17.27 11.87
C GLN A 80 3.28 16.91 13.26
N THR A 81 2.47 16.39 14.17
CA THR A 81 2.98 15.97 15.51
C THR A 81 3.84 14.72 15.47
N PHE A 82 3.77 13.94 14.39
CA PHE A 82 4.54 12.70 14.22
C PHE A 82 5.89 12.89 13.52
N THR A 83 6.17 14.08 12.99
CA THR A 83 7.41 14.36 12.26
C THR A 83 7.89 15.80 12.49
N GLY A 84 9.20 15.97 12.56
CA GLY A 84 9.84 17.30 12.58
C GLY A 84 10.06 17.89 11.19
N LYS A 85 9.76 17.12 10.11
CA LYS A 85 9.91 17.61 8.74
C LYS A 85 8.63 18.32 8.28
N PRO A 86 8.72 19.27 7.36
CA PRO A 86 7.54 19.85 6.71
C PRO A 86 6.73 18.76 5.99
N ILE A 87 5.39 18.90 6.01
CA ILE A 87 4.48 18.04 5.27
C ILE A 87 4.65 18.32 3.77
N SER A 88 4.82 17.25 2.96
CA SER A 88 4.83 17.37 1.51
C SER A 88 3.44 17.71 0.97
N ASP A 89 3.37 18.68 0.06
CA ASP A 89 2.13 18.96 -0.67
C ASP A 89 1.97 17.96 -1.82
N ALA A 90 1.11 16.96 -1.65
CA ALA A 90 0.90 15.91 -2.63
C ALA A 90 0.31 16.42 -3.96
N THR A 91 -0.22 17.65 -4.00
CA THR A 91 -0.65 18.27 -5.27
C THR A 91 0.52 18.76 -6.11
N LYS A 92 1.73 18.87 -5.54
CA LYS A 92 2.94 19.41 -6.18
C LYS A 92 4.08 18.43 -6.26
N SER A 93 4.15 17.49 -5.33
CA SER A 93 5.23 16.49 -5.26
C SER A 93 4.70 15.17 -4.71
N THR A 94 5.25 14.06 -5.20
CA THR A 94 4.86 12.72 -4.77
C THR A 94 5.83 12.21 -3.71
N GLU A 95 5.32 11.92 -2.51
CA GLU A 95 6.06 11.22 -1.45
C GLU A 95 5.94 9.70 -1.62
N VAL A 96 4.72 9.23 -1.87
CA VAL A 96 4.39 7.81 -1.87
C VAL A 96 3.36 7.48 -2.93
N LEU A 97 3.47 6.30 -3.52
CA LEU A 97 2.46 5.66 -4.35
C LEU A 97 1.84 4.53 -3.54
N VAL A 98 0.56 4.62 -3.23
CA VAL A 98 -0.16 3.55 -2.52
C VAL A 98 -0.82 2.65 -3.55
N CYS A 99 -0.25 1.46 -3.73
CA CYS A 99 -0.74 0.50 -4.71
C CYS A 99 -1.56 -0.59 -4.02
N LEU A 100 -2.80 -0.79 -4.48
CA LEU A 100 -3.72 -1.81 -3.98
C LEU A 100 -3.96 -2.87 -5.06
N SER A 101 -3.94 -4.13 -4.66
CA SER A 101 -4.36 -5.23 -5.52
C SER A 101 -5.88 -5.28 -5.65
N CYS A 102 -6.35 -5.59 -6.84
CA CYS A 102 -7.76 -5.81 -7.16
C CYS A 102 -7.99 -7.25 -7.61
N THR A 103 -9.22 -7.71 -7.56
CA THR A 103 -9.62 -9.08 -7.91
C THR A 103 -9.95 -9.25 -9.39
N SER A 104 -10.12 -8.14 -10.12
CA SER A 104 -10.43 -8.12 -11.55
C SER A 104 -10.08 -6.80 -12.20
N ARG A 105 -9.96 -6.79 -13.54
CA ARG A 105 -9.85 -5.56 -14.34
C ARG A 105 -11.05 -4.65 -14.15
N ALA A 106 -12.24 -5.23 -14.06
CA ALA A 106 -13.48 -4.48 -13.84
C ALA A 106 -13.48 -3.75 -12.48
N GLU A 107 -12.90 -4.33 -11.43
CA GLU A 107 -12.75 -3.68 -10.13
C GLU A 107 -11.81 -2.48 -10.21
N VAL A 108 -10.69 -2.60 -10.94
CA VAL A 108 -9.76 -1.48 -11.19
C VAL A 108 -10.52 -0.31 -11.84
N ASP A 109 -11.23 -0.57 -12.93
CA ASP A 109 -11.96 0.47 -13.66
C ASP A 109 -13.10 1.08 -12.84
N ASP A 110 -13.81 0.27 -12.06
CA ASP A 110 -14.92 0.73 -11.21
C ASP A 110 -14.44 1.66 -10.10
N LEU A 111 -13.33 1.33 -9.45
CA LEU A 111 -12.74 2.17 -8.40
C LEU A 111 -12.26 3.51 -8.95
N VAL A 112 -11.59 3.53 -10.10
CA VAL A 112 -11.17 4.79 -10.75
C VAL A 112 -12.38 5.62 -11.14
N ARG A 113 -13.41 5.02 -11.73
CA ARG A 113 -14.65 5.70 -12.09
C ARG A 113 -15.32 6.34 -10.86
N LYS A 114 -15.40 5.60 -9.76
CA LYS A 114 -15.96 6.09 -8.48
C LYS A 114 -15.11 7.23 -7.91
N ALA A 115 -13.79 7.12 -7.97
CA ALA A 115 -12.88 8.16 -7.50
C ALA A 115 -13.10 9.48 -8.26
N VAL A 116 -13.15 9.43 -9.58
CA VAL A 116 -13.42 10.61 -10.40
C VAL A 116 -14.80 11.19 -10.10
N ALA A 117 -15.83 10.34 -9.97
CA ALA A 117 -17.19 10.80 -9.65
C ALA A 117 -17.28 11.43 -8.24
N ALA A 118 -16.43 11.03 -7.31
CA ALA A 118 -16.38 11.54 -5.94
C ALA A 118 -15.48 12.78 -5.77
N GLY A 119 -14.87 13.30 -6.83
CA GLY A 119 -14.06 14.52 -6.81
C GLY A 119 -12.55 14.31 -6.86
N GLY A 120 -12.08 13.09 -7.06
CA GLY A 120 -10.69 12.79 -7.42
C GLY A 120 -10.40 13.01 -8.89
N THR A 121 -9.17 12.75 -9.31
CA THR A 121 -8.74 12.82 -10.71
C THR A 121 -8.06 11.53 -11.15
N ALA A 122 -8.06 11.26 -12.44
CA ALA A 122 -7.33 10.15 -13.04
C ALA A 122 -6.51 10.69 -14.22
N PRO A 123 -5.33 11.25 -13.95
CA PRO A 123 -4.53 11.94 -14.98
C PRO A 123 -3.93 10.98 -16.01
N ASN A 124 -3.75 9.72 -15.65
CA ASN A 124 -3.14 8.71 -16.50
C ASN A 124 -4.18 7.78 -17.12
N GLN A 125 -3.85 7.18 -18.27
CA GLN A 125 -4.65 6.11 -18.87
C GLN A 125 -4.36 4.77 -18.23
N PRO A 126 -5.31 3.81 -18.27
CA PRO A 126 -5.04 2.45 -17.82
C PRO A 126 -3.93 1.80 -18.64
N GLN A 127 -3.18 0.91 -18.01
CA GLN A 127 -2.05 0.20 -18.61
C GLN A 127 -2.37 -1.30 -18.64
N ASP A 128 -2.41 -1.87 -19.85
CA ASP A 128 -2.61 -3.30 -20.05
C ASP A 128 -1.32 -3.94 -20.55
N HIS A 129 -0.70 -4.74 -19.70
CA HIS A 129 0.51 -5.50 -20.02
C HIS A 129 0.23 -6.97 -20.32
N GLY A 130 -1.06 -7.36 -20.48
CA GLY A 130 -1.47 -8.74 -20.65
C GLY A 130 -1.50 -9.54 -19.36
N PHE A 131 -0.37 -9.70 -18.69
CA PHE A 131 -0.26 -10.38 -17.39
C PHE A 131 -0.70 -9.50 -16.21
N MET A 132 -0.70 -8.18 -16.37
CA MET A 132 -1.06 -7.20 -15.37
C MET A 132 -1.88 -6.08 -16.01
N TYR A 133 -2.91 -5.65 -15.31
CA TYR A 133 -3.72 -4.48 -15.66
C TYR A 133 -3.66 -3.48 -14.52
N GLY A 134 -3.33 -2.25 -14.81
CA GLY A 134 -3.17 -1.19 -13.82
C GLY A 134 -3.84 0.11 -14.24
N HIS A 135 -4.34 0.84 -13.27
CA HIS A 135 -4.82 2.20 -13.39
C HIS A 135 -4.67 2.88 -12.03
N GLY A 136 -4.90 4.19 -11.96
CA GLY A 136 -4.79 4.92 -10.70
C GLY A 136 -5.63 6.18 -10.70
N PHE A 137 -5.74 6.75 -9.52
CA PHE A 137 -6.41 8.02 -9.28
C PHE A 137 -5.66 8.84 -8.25
N GLU A 138 -5.91 10.13 -8.23
CA GLU A 138 -5.51 11.03 -7.16
C GLU A 138 -6.74 11.35 -6.30
N ASP A 139 -6.58 11.28 -4.99
CA ASP A 139 -7.60 11.70 -4.05
C ASP A 139 -7.69 13.24 -3.96
N PRO A 140 -8.67 13.82 -3.24
CA PRO A 140 -8.82 15.29 -3.15
C PRO A 140 -7.63 16.05 -2.56
N ASP A 141 -6.72 15.37 -1.86
CA ASP A 141 -5.49 15.95 -1.33
C ASP A 141 -4.29 15.77 -2.26
N GLY A 142 -4.45 15.05 -3.38
CA GLY A 142 -3.42 14.79 -4.39
C GLY A 142 -2.60 13.53 -4.14
N HIS A 143 -2.95 12.70 -3.15
CA HIS A 143 -2.28 11.42 -2.94
C HIS A 143 -2.61 10.47 -4.09
N ILE A 144 -1.58 9.78 -4.58
CA ILE A 144 -1.70 8.86 -5.71
C ILE A 144 -2.02 7.46 -5.19
N TRP A 145 -3.11 6.90 -5.69
CA TRP A 145 -3.56 5.55 -5.45
C TRP A 145 -3.47 4.76 -6.75
N GLU A 146 -2.65 3.73 -6.75
CA GLU A 146 -2.55 2.80 -7.87
C GLU A 146 -3.39 1.56 -7.59
N LEU A 147 -3.98 1.00 -8.63
CA LEU A 147 -4.80 -0.20 -8.58
C LEU A 147 -4.24 -1.19 -9.58
N VAL A 148 -4.01 -2.41 -9.15
CA VAL A 148 -3.39 -3.43 -9.99
C VAL A 148 -4.14 -4.76 -9.89
N TYR A 149 -4.42 -5.35 -11.04
CA TYR A 149 -4.90 -6.71 -11.17
C TYR A 149 -3.85 -7.56 -11.88
N MET A 150 -3.54 -8.72 -11.33
CA MET A 150 -2.64 -9.69 -11.92
C MET A 150 -3.44 -10.89 -12.42
N GLU A 151 -3.23 -11.29 -13.68
CA GLU A 151 -3.85 -12.50 -14.22
C GLU A 151 -3.38 -13.73 -13.44
N PRO A 152 -4.29 -14.64 -13.01
CA PRO A 152 -3.93 -15.85 -12.31
C PRO A 152 -2.95 -16.71 -13.13
N GLY A 153 -1.82 -17.11 -12.53
CA GLY A 153 -0.79 -17.89 -13.19
C GLY A 153 0.07 -17.13 -14.19
N ALA A 154 -0.12 -15.83 -14.34
CA ALA A 154 0.74 -15.02 -15.18
C ALA A 154 2.13 -14.86 -14.57
N VAL A 155 3.16 -15.06 -15.40
CA VAL A 155 4.57 -14.83 -15.03
C VAL A 155 4.98 -13.51 -15.65
N PRO A 156 5.49 -12.55 -14.88
CA PRO A 156 6.06 -11.34 -15.44
C PRO A 156 7.20 -11.69 -16.42
N PRO A 157 7.41 -10.91 -17.50
CA PRO A 157 8.56 -11.09 -18.34
C PRO A 157 9.84 -10.98 -17.51
N ALA A 158 10.81 -11.82 -17.81
CA ALA A 158 12.13 -11.75 -17.16
C ALA A 158 12.74 -10.36 -17.39
N ALA A 159 13.27 -9.78 -16.32
CA ALA A 159 13.95 -8.49 -16.36
C ALA A 159 15.26 -8.58 -17.14
#